data_cd307fcf1cb643a5d9081660bd490fa6
#
_entry.id   cd307fcf1cb643a5d9081660bd490fa6
#
_cell.length_a   1.000
_cell.length_b   1.000
_cell.length_c   1.000
_cell.angle_alpha   90.00
_cell.angle_beta   90.00
_cell.angle_gamma   90.00
#
_symmetry.space_group_name_H-M   'P 1'
#
loop_
_entity.id
_entity.type
_entity.pdbx_description
1 polymer ?
#
loop_
_entity_poly.entity_id
_entity_poly.type
_entity_poly.pdbx_seq_one_letter_code
_entity_poly.pdbx_strand_id
1 'polypeptide(L)' 'AETQEAALVSEARREAGEALDATKLKIASDIEQARAELQSRVDSLASDVSKQVLGRAI' A
#
# COMPACT_ATOMS: atom_id res chain seq x y z
N ALA A 1 -35.79 -24.58 -2.33
CA ALA A 1 -35.29 -23.90 -1.16
C ALA A 1 -33.76 -24.10 -1.00
N GLU A 2 -33.28 -25.35 -1.04
CA GLU A 2 -31.85 -25.65 -0.92
C GLU A 2 -31.03 -25.04 -2.06
N THR A 3 -31.59 -25.04 -3.29
CA THR A 3 -30.93 -24.48 -4.45
C THR A 3 -30.76 -22.97 -4.33
N GLN A 4 -31.76 -22.27 -3.77
CA GLN A 4 -31.67 -20.83 -3.55
C GLN A 4 -30.67 -20.48 -2.46
N GLU A 5 -30.65 -21.26 -1.37
CA GLU A 5 -29.67 -21.06 -0.32
C GLU A 5 -28.24 -21.27 -0.83
N ALA A 6 -28.03 -22.33 -1.61
CA ALA A 6 -26.71 -22.61 -2.20
C ALA A 6 -26.28 -21.48 -3.13
N ALA A 7 -27.21 -20.94 -3.92
CA ALA A 7 -26.93 -19.84 -4.82
C ALA A 7 -26.57 -18.57 -4.06
N LEU A 8 -27.31 -18.27 -2.97
CA LEU A 8 -27.04 -17.09 -2.14
C LEU A 8 -25.70 -17.18 -1.43
N VAL A 9 -25.36 -18.36 -0.90
CA VAL A 9 -24.06 -18.58 -0.25
C VAL A 9 -22.92 -18.47 -1.26
N SER A 10 -23.09 -19.04 -2.45
CA SER A 10 -22.09 -18.97 -3.50
C SER A 10 -21.84 -17.52 -3.92
N GLU A 11 -22.92 -16.75 -4.11
CA GLU A 11 -22.81 -15.34 -4.48
C GLU A 11 -22.13 -14.51 -3.38
N ALA A 12 -22.53 -14.75 -2.11
CA ALA A 12 -21.92 -14.06 -0.98
C ALA A 12 -20.42 -14.34 -0.88
N ARG A 13 -20.00 -15.59 -1.11
CA ARG A 13 -18.59 -15.95 -1.11
C ARG A 13 -17.84 -15.31 -2.26
N ARG A 14 -18.47 -15.22 -3.42
CA ARG A 14 -17.86 -14.56 -4.58
C ARG A 14 -17.64 -13.08 -4.30
N GLU A 15 -18.65 -12.40 -3.78
CA GLU A 15 -18.56 -10.98 -3.44
C GLU A 15 -17.50 -10.73 -2.35
N ALA A 16 -17.48 -11.57 -1.31
CA ALA A 16 -16.49 -11.46 -0.25
C ALA A 16 -15.07 -11.68 -0.79
N GLY A 17 -14.90 -12.64 -1.69
CA GLY A 17 -13.61 -12.90 -2.33
C GLY A 17 -13.14 -11.72 -3.16
N GLU A 18 -14.04 -11.13 -3.95
CA GLU A 18 -13.71 -9.95 -4.76
C GLU A 18 -13.35 -8.76 -3.88
N ALA A 19 -14.10 -8.53 -2.81
CA ALA A 19 -13.83 -7.45 -1.87
C ALA A 19 -12.48 -7.64 -1.19
N LEU A 20 -12.15 -8.88 -0.81
CA LEU A 20 -10.87 -9.20 -0.19
C LEU A 20 -9.72 -8.98 -1.17
N ASP A 21 -9.87 -9.40 -2.42
CA ASP A 21 -8.85 -9.21 -3.44
C ASP A 21 -8.62 -7.72 -3.72
N ALA A 22 -9.69 -6.93 -3.80
CA ALA A 22 -9.59 -5.48 -3.97
C ALA A 22 -8.86 -4.83 -2.79
N THR A 23 -9.17 -5.28 -1.57
CA THR A 23 -8.51 -4.78 -0.36
C THR A 23 -7.02 -5.11 -0.35
N LYS A 24 -6.65 -6.33 -0.76
CA LYS A 24 -5.24 -6.75 -0.85
C LYS A 24 -4.48 -5.88 -1.85
N LEU A 25 -5.08 -5.59 -3.00
CA LEU A 25 -4.46 -4.73 -4.00
C LEU A 25 -4.28 -3.30 -3.49
N LYS A 26 -5.28 -2.78 -2.78
CA LYS A 26 -5.19 -1.46 -2.19
C LYS A 26 -4.08 -1.39 -1.15
N ILE A 27 -4.00 -2.38 -0.27
CA ILE A 27 -2.95 -2.45 0.75
C ILE A 27 -1.57 -2.49 0.10
N ALA A 28 -1.39 -3.31 -0.93
CA ALA A 28 -0.12 -3.41 -1.64
C ALA A 28 0.27 -2.06 -2.27
N SER A 29 -0.70 -1.36 -2.87
CA SER A 29 -0.49 -0.03 -3.43
C SER A 29 -0.13 0.99 -2.36
N ASP A 30 -0.83 0.98 -1.23
CA ASP A 30 -0.58 1.89 -0.11
C ASP A 30 0.82 1.67 0.49
N ILE A 31 1.23 0.42 0.62
CA ILE A 31 2.57 0.07 1.10
C ILE A 31 3.64 0.60 0.14
N GLU A 32 3.45 0.44 -1.16
CA GLU A 32 4.39 0.92 -2.15
C GLU A 32 4.49 2.45 -2.15
N GLN A 33 3.36 3.14 -1.99
CA GLN A 33 3.36 4.60 -1.88
C GLN A 33 4.10 5.06 -0.61
N ALA A 34 3.85 4.40 0.51
CA ALA A 34 4.54 4.73 1.77
C ALA A 34 6.04 4.49 1.65
N ARG A 35 6.44 3.40 1.00
CA ARG A 35 7.85 3.11 0.77
C ARG A 35 8.52 4.17 -0.08
N ALA A 36 7.85 4.59 -1.15
CA ALA A 36 8.36 5.64 -2.05
C ALA A 36 8.50 6.98 -1.31
N GLU A 37 7.52 7.34 -0.48
CA GLU A 37 7.56 8.56 0.31
C GLU A 37 8.72 8.53 1.32
N LEU A 38 8.90 7.41 2.01
CA LEU A 38 10.01 7.26 2.95
C LEU A 38 11.35 7.36 2.24
N GLN A 39 11.48 6.74 1.08
CA GLN A 39 12.70 6.81 0.29
C GLN A 39 13.01 8.25 -0.12
N SER A 40 11.99 8.98 -0.55
CA SER A 40 12.14 10.39 -0.91
C SER A 40 12.58 11.25 0.27
N ARG A 41 12.03 10.98 1.46
CA ARG A 41 12.42 11.70 2.69
C ARG A 41 13.87 11.39 3.09
N VAL A 42 14.26 10.12 2.97
CA VAL A 42 15.64 9.72 3.26
C VAL A 42 16.60 10.41 2.29
N ASP A 43 16.27 10.45 1.02
CA ASP A 43 17.10 11.13 0.01
C ASP A 43 17.22 12.62 0.28
N SER A 44 16.11 13.27 0.64
CA SER A 44 16.12 14.70 1.02
C SER A 44 16.96 14.95 2.25
N LEU A 45 16.84 14.11 3.26
CA LEU A 45 17.61 14.22 4.50
C LEU A 45 19.10 14.05 4.22
N ALA A 46 19.46 13.04 3.43
CA ALA A 46 20.86 12.81 3.05
C ALA A 46 21.45 14.00 2.30
N SER A 47 20.68 14.57 1.38
CA SER A 47 21.08 15.77 0.65
C SER A 47 21.29 16.97 1.59
N ASP A 48 20.36 17.18 2.52
CA ASP A 48 20.46 18.29 3.48
C ASP A 48 21.66 18.14 4.41
N VAL A 49 21.90 16.93 4.91
CA VAL A 49 23.06 16.63 5.76
C VAL A 49 24.36 16.89 4.99
N SER A 50 24.43 16.42 3.74
CA SER A 50 25.60 16.65 2.88
C SER A 50 25.88 18.12 2.68
N LYS A 51 24.84 18.93 2.44
CA LYS A 51 24.98 20.37 2.27
C LYS A 51 25.50 21.05 3.55
N GLN A 52 24.97 20.63 4.70
CA GLN A 52 25.40 21.19 5.98
C GLN A 52 26.87 20.85 6.28
N VAL A 53 27.27 19.61 6.02
CA VAL A 53 28.65 19.18 6.23
C VAL A 53 29.59 19.93 5.32
N LEU A 54 29.26 20.05 4.02
CA LEU A 54 30.08 20.79 3.07
C LEU A 54 30.13 22.28 3.41
N GLY A 55 29.00 22.86 3.83
CA GLY A 55 28.94 24.25 4.22
C GLY A 55 29.79 24.58 5.44
N ARG A 56 29.93 23.63 6.38
CA ARG A 56 30.77 23.81 7.57
C ARG A 56 32.24 23.56 7.28
N ALA A 57 32.55 22.74 6.28
CA ALA A 57 33.92 22.42 5.91
C ALA A 57 34.61 23.55 5.15
N ILE A 58 33.82 24.41 4.56
CA ILE A 58 34.31 25.57 3.82
C ILE A 58 34.30 26.83 4.69
#